data_85f4cdd68ffb42d1fedc85c19ea83cc9
#
_entry.id   85f4cdd68ffb42d1fedc85c19ea83cc9
#
_cell.length_a   1.000
_cell.length_b   1.000
_cell.length_c   1.000
_cell.angle_alpha   90.00
_cell.angle_beta   90.00
_cell.angle_gamma   90.00
#
_symmetry.space_group_name_H-M   'P 1'
#
loop_
_entity.id
_entity.type
_entity.pdbx_description
1 polymer ?
#
loop_
_entity_poly.entity_id
_entity_poly.type
_entity_poly.pdbx_seq_one_letter_code
_entity_poly.pdbx_strand_id
1 'polypeptide(L)'
;MQEILKVINLTKNYLKNDHDFKALDDINFTLKKGDSLAIVGESGCGKSTLANILIRLETPTTGEVLFKDKNIHQYSRQELKQFYLQVQMVFQLPQESFNPRQRLGDSIIEPLLNIGTNKAQAKQILDDLLTKVALPLEIKNKYPHQISGGQCQRCAIARAISIKPQVLICDEITSALDTITQMEILNLLLKLRQELDLSIIFISHDLALVQKLCNKILIMYQGKIIERGLTSEILKNPQEEYTKELINICS
;
A
#
# COMPACT_ATOMS: atom_id res chain seq x y z
N MET A 1 1.50 -19.69 -10.34
CA MET A 1 1.79 -18.25 -10.19
C MET A 1 2.97 -18.11 -9.23
N GLN A 2 3.94 -17.25 -9.55
CA GLN A 2 5.16 -17.05 -8.77
C GLN A 2 4.85 -16.28 -7.48
N GLU A 3 5.39 -16.72 -6.35
CA GLU A 3 5.38 -15.98 -5.10
C GLU A 3 6.31 -14.76 -5.23
N ILE A 4 5.81 -13.57 -4.88
CA ILE A 4 6.59 -12.33 -5.00
C ILE A 4 7.00 -11.78 -3.64
N LEU A 5 6.13 -11.95 -2.63
CA LEU A 5 6.39 -11.54 -1.26
C LEU A 5 5.84 -12.61 -0.31
N LYS A 6 6.63 -12.99 0.71
CA LYS A 6 6.26 -13.99 1.70
C LYS A 6 6.61 -13.49 3.09
N VAL A 7 5.68 -13.61 4.01
CA VAL A 7 5.83 -13.27 5.43
C VAL A 7 5.78 -14.55 6.24
N ILE A 8 6.77 -14.76 7.11
CA ILE A 8 6.97 -16.00 7.86
C ILE A 8 7.15 -15.68 9.34
N ASN A 9 6.23 -16.15 10.19
CA ASN A 9 6.26 -16.07 11.66
C ASN A 9 6.61 -14.67 12.17
N LEU A 10 6.09 -13.63 11.48
CA LEU A 10 6.45 -12.25 11.75
C LEU A 10 5.83 -11.76 13.05
N THR A 11 6.67 -11.34 13.98
CA THR A 11 6.26 -10.79 15.28
C THR A 11 6.91 -9.43 15.50
N LYS A 12 6.13 -8.50 16.08
CA LYS A 12 6.62 -7.18 16.47
C LYS A 12 6.15 -6.82 17.85
N ASN A 13 7.11 -6.61 18.76
CA ASN A 13 6.89 -6.10 20.10
C ASN A 13 7.41 -4.66 20.21
N TYR A 14 6.67 -3.84 20.95
CA TYR A 14 7.08 -2.51 21.37
C TYR A 14 7.13 -2.45 22.89
N LEU A 15 8.15 -1.80 23.42
CA LEU A 15 8.19 -1.43 24.83
C LEU A 15 7.37 -0.14 25.02
N LYS A 16 6.28 -0.21 25.78
CA LYS A 16 5.44 0.94 26.13
C LYS A 16 5.23 0.98 27.64
N ASN A 17 5.76 2.00 28.31
CA ASN A 17 5.64 2.19 29.78
C ASN A 17 6.01 0.92 30.58
N ASP A 18 7.18 0.31 30.29
CA ASP A 18 7.68 -0.94 30.90
C ASP A 18 6.78 -2.18 30.69
N HIS A 19 5.79 -2.10 29.78
CA HIS A 19 5.01 -3.26 29.37
C HIS A 19 5.28 -3.58 27.89
N ASP A 20 5.48 -4.87 27.62
CA ASP A 20 5.57 -5.37 26.25
C ASP A 20 4.20 -5.32 25.57
N PHE A 21 4.09 -4.53 24.52
CA PHE A 21 2.93 -4.52 23.64
C PHE A 21 3.25 -5.26 22.34
N LYS A 22 2.56 -6.36 22.11
CA LYS A 22 2.71 -7.16 20.88
C LYS A 22 1.81 -6.59 19.79
N ALA A 23 2.38 -5.85 18.87
CA ALA A 23 1.65 -5.24 17.75
C ALA A 23 1.38 -6.25 16.62
N LEU A 24 2.28 -7.22 16.41
CA LEU A 24 2.11 -8.34 15.48
C LEU A 24 2.52 -9.64 16.19
N ASP A 25 1.73 -10.69 16.00
CA ASP A 25 1.92 -11.99 16.64
C ASP A 25 1.76 -13.11 15.60
N ASP A 26 2.89 -13.69 15.19
CA ASP A 26 2.98 -14.83 14.26
C ASP A 26 2.23 -14.63 12.93
N ILE A 27 2.48 -13.50 12.27
CA ILE A 27 1.88 -13.19 10.98
C ILE A 27 2.50 -14.03 9.88
N ASN A 28 1.65 -14.73 9.13
CA ASN A 28 2.05 -15.61 8.04
C ASN A 28 1.15 -15.42 6.81
N PHE A 29 1.70 -15.00 5.67
CA PHE A 29 0.98 -14.96 4.39
C PHE A 29 1.92 -14.88 3.19
N THR A 30 1.36 -15.08 1.98
CA THR A 30 2.07 -14.99 0.72
C THR A 30 1.28 -14.15 -0.28
N LEU A 31 1.96 -13.22 -0.96
CA LEU A 31 1.46 -12.49 -2.12
C LEU A 31 2.06 -13.11 -3.38
N LYS A 32 1.22 -13.52 -4.33
CA LYS A 32 1.66 -13.98 -5.64
C LYS A 32 1.65 -12.81 -6.63
N LYS A 33 2.44 -12.94 -7.70
CA LYS A 33 2.46 -11.95 -8.77
C LYS A 33 1.06 -11.76 -9.38
N GLY A 34 0.61 -10.50 -9.52
CA GLY A 34 -0.71 -10.13 -10.01
C GLY A 34 -1.86 -10.27 -9.00
N ASP A 35 -1.61 -10.77 -7.78
CA ASP A 35 -2.62 -10.83 -6.72
C ASP A 35 -3.01 -9.42 -6.23
N SER A 36 -4.26 -9.30 -5.77
CA SER A 36 -4.72 -8.19 -4.94
C SER A 36 -5.15 -8.73 -3.58
N LEU A 37 -4.39 -8.40 -2.55
CA LEU A 37 -4.57 -8.87 -1.19
C LEU A 37 -5.06 -7.73 -0.31
N ALA A 38 -6.21 -7.89 0.32
CA ALA A 38 -6.67 -6.97 1.36
C ALA A 38 -6.13 -7.38 2.74
N ILE A 39 -5.84 -6.39 3.56
CA ILE A 39 -5.57 -6.54 4.99
C ILE A 39 -6.59 -5.66 5.71
N VAL A 40 -7.49 -6.29 6.45
CA VAL A 40 -8.66 -5.65 7.08
C VAL A 40 -8.68 -5.91 8.57
N GLY A 41 -9.16 -4.94 9.35
CA GLY A 41 -9.30 -5.03 10.80
C GLY A 41 -9.48 -3.63 11.41
N GLU A 42 -9.82 -3.56 12.70
CA GLU A 42 -10.01 -2.31 13.43
C GLU A 42 -8.74 -1.46 13.52
N SER A 43 -8.91 -0.18 13.85
CA SER A 43 -7.79 0.70 14.14
C SER A 43 -6.95 0.16 15.31
N GLY A 44 -5.62 0.19 15.15
CA GLY A 44 -4.70 -0.31 16.17
C GLY A 44 -4.46 -1.82 16.17
N CYS A 45 -5.08 -2.63 15.28
CA CYS A 45 -4.83 -4.08 15.23
C CYS A 45 -3.48 -4.49 14.62
N GLY A 46 -2.63 -3.52 14.19
CA GLY A 46 -1.27 -3.79 13.68
C GLY A 46 -1.08 -3.61 12.17
N LYS A 47 -2.09 -3.21 11.38
CA LYS A 47 -2.00 -3.11 9.91
C LYS A 47 -0.88 -2.19 9.42
N SER A 48 -0.78 -0.97 9.96
CA SER A 48 0.25 -0.01 9.55
C SER A 48 1.65 -0.43 10.02
N THR A 49 1.76 -1.08 11.19
CA THR A 49 3.01 -1.71 11.63
C THR A 49 3.45 -2.78 10.62
N LEU A 50 2.53 -3.63 10.18
CA LEU A 50 2.80 -4.64 9.16
C LEU A 50 3.26 -3.97 7.86
N ALA A 51 2.53 -2.95 7.37
CA ALA A 51 2.89 -2.20 6.16
C ALA A 51 4.31 -1.62 6.24
N ASN A 52 4.67 -0.99 7.36
CA ASN A 52 6.00 -0.42 7.58
C ASN A 52 7.11 -1.48 7.56
N ILE A 53 6.86 -2.67 8.12
CA ILE A 53 7.81 -3.78 8.07
C ILE A 53 7.95 -4.32 6.64
N LEU A 54 6.84 -4.43 5.88
CA LEU A 54 6.85 -4.91 4.49
C LEU A 54 7.69 -4.04 3.55
N ILE A 55 7.84 -2.73 3.84
CA ILE A 55 8.71 -1.81 3.08
C ILE A 55 10.03 -1.50 3.80
N ARG A 56 10.34 -2.23 4.88
CA ARG A 56 11.56 -2.04 5.67
C ARG A 56 11.73 -0.63 6.26
N LEU A 57 10.66 0.09 6.53
CA LEU A 57 10.69 1.28 7.39
C LEU A 57 10.81 0.90 8.86
N GLU A 58 10.40 -0.32 9.19
CA GLU A 58 10.50 -0.86 10.53
C GLU A 58 11.07 -2.28 10.52
N THR A 59 11.74 -2.68 11.61
CA THR A 59 12.34 -4.01 11.76
C THR A 59 11.43 -4.88 12.63
N PRO A 60 11.14 -6.13 12.26
CA PRO A 60 10.41 -7.07 13.11
C PRO A 60 11.24 -7.44 14.35
N THR A 61 10.57 -7.92 15.40
CA THR A 61 11.24 -8.53 16.57
C THR A 61 11.72 -9.94 16.23
N THR A 62 10.89 -10.72 15.56
CA THR A 62 11.22 -12.07 15.03
C THR A 62 10.49 -12.32 13.73
N GLY A 63 10.89 -13.38 13.02
CA GLY A 63 10.32 -13.75 11.73
C GLY A 63 10.99 -13.06 10.56
N GLU A 64 10.46 -13.27 9.36
CA GLU A 64 11.09 -12.86 8.12
C GLU A 64 10.06 -12.32 7.11
N VAL A 65 10.51 -11.35 6.31
CA VAL A 65 9.83 -10.91 5.10
C VAL A 65 10.72 -11.20 3.91
N LEU A 66 10.28 -12.10 3.05
CA LEU A 66 11.01 -12.47 1.84
C LEU A 66 10.39 -11.75 0.63
N PHE A 67 11.22 -11.08 -0.15
CA PHE A 67 10.88 -10.59 -1.47
C PHE A 67 11.71 -11.36 -2.49
N LYS A 68 11.03 -12.12 -3.37
CA LYS A 68 11.69 -13.02 -4.32
C LYS A 68 12.70 -13.96 -3.62
N ASP A 69 12.21 -14.64 -2.59
CA ASP A 69 12.93 -15.63 -1.77
C ASP A 69 14.14 -15.11 -0.98
N LYS A 70 14.35 -13.79 -0.91
CA LYS A 70 15.41 -13.17 -0.13
C LYS A 70 14.86 -12.26 0.96
N ASN A 71 15.37 -12.42 2.20
CA ASN A 71 14.93 -11.61 3.35
C ASN A 71 15.32 -10.14 3.17
N ILE A 72 14.31 -9.26 3.12
CA ILE A 72 14.50 -7.81 2.90
C ILE A 72 15.28 -7.13 4.03
N HIS A 73 15.22 -7.68 5.25
CA HIS A 73 15.91 -7.11 6.41
C HIS A 73 17.43 -7.40 6.39
N GLN A 74 17.87 -8.34 5.53
CA GLN A 74 19.26 -8.67 5.32
C GLN A 74 19.88 -7.99 4.07
N TYR A 75 19.08 -7.16 3.35
CA TYR A 75 19.55 -6.47 2.15
C TYR A 75 20.67 -5.48 2.47
N SER A 76 21.72 -5.52 1.65
CA SER A 76 22.72 -4.45 1.55
C SER A 76 22.07 -3.15 1.08
N ARG A 77 22.79 -2.03 1.21
CA ARG A 77 22.31 -0.71 0.75
C ARG A 77 21.95 -0.71 -0.77
N GLN A 78 22.73 -1.45 -1.57
CA GLN A 78 22.47 -1.54 -3.01
C GLN A 78 21.22 -2.37 -3.32
N GLU A 79 21.04 -3.51 -2.66
CA GLU A 79 19.86 -4.36 -2.80
C GLU A 79 18.59 -3.66 -2.31
N LEU A 80 18.70 -2.88 -1.25
CA LEU A 80 17.60 -2.07 -0.74
C LEU A 80 17.14 -1.01 -1.75
N LYS A 81 18.08 -0.36 -2.47
CA LYS A 81 17.72 0.53 -3.57
C LYS A 81 16.95 -0.21 -4.67
N GLN A 82 17.39 -1.41 -5.05
CA GLN A 82 16.71 -2.23 -6.05
C GLN A 82 15.34 -2.71 -5.57
N PHE A 83 15.20 -3.02 -4.28
CA PHE A 83 13.92 -3.36 -3.66
C PHE A 83 12.92 -2.21 -3.74
N TYR A 84 13.32 -0.99 -3.42
CA TYR A 84 12.46 0.19 -3.50
C TYR A 84 12.04 0.56 -4.93
N LEU A 85 12.74 0.10 -5.97
CA LEU A 85 12.28 0.23 -7.35
C LEU A 85 11.14 -0.75 -7.67
N GLN A 86 11.03 -1.83 -6.93
CA GLN A 86 10.07 -2.91 -7.19
C GLN A 86 8.87 -2.90 -6.22
N VAL A 87 9.04 -2.32 -5.05
CA VAL A 87 7.99 -2.24 -4.02
C VAL A 87 7.81 -0.78 -3.62
N GLN A 88 6.61 -0.26 -3.82
CA GLN A 88 6.25 1.11 -3.48
C GLN A 88 5.06 1.13 -2.53
N MET A 89 4.97 2.20 -1.74
CA MET A 89 3.86 2.41 -0.81
C MET A 89 3.23 3.78 -1.03
N VAL A 90 1.91 3.81 -0.96
CA VAL A 90 1.11 5.04 -0.86
C VAL A 90 0.58 5.10 0.57
N PHE A 91 0.87 6.20 1.25
CA PHE A 91 0.54 6.41 2.66
C PHE A 91 -0.86 6.99 2.84
N GLN A 92 -1.40 6.83 4.04
CA GLN A 92 -2.74 7.27 4.43
C GLN A 92 -2.96 8.78 4.24
N LEU A 93 -1.97 9.60 4.62
CA LEU A 93 -2.03 11.06 4.51
C LEU A 93 -1.13 11.54 3.35
N PRO A 94 -1.68 11.68 2.13
CA PRO A 94 -0.86 11.98 0.95
C PRO A 94 -0.17 13.33 1.03
N GLN A 95 -0.79 14.33 1.67
CA GLN A 95 -0.20 15.66 1.82
C GLN A 95 1.09 15.65 2.64
N GLU A 96 1.17 14.81 3.68
CA GLU A 96 2.36 14.66 4.53
C GLU A 96 3.51 13.92 3.81
N SER A 97 3.19 13.18 2.75
CA SER A 97 4.19 12.46 1.94
C SER A 97 4.91 13.35 0.93
N PHE A 98 4.47 14.61 0.76
CA PHE A 98 5.08 15.58 -0.13
C PHE A 98 5.78 16.71 0.64
N ASN A 99 6.89 17.20 0.08
CA ASN A 99 7.51 18.42 0.60
C ASN A 99 6.61 19.62 0.27
N PRO A 100 6.07 20.37 1.27
CA PRO A 100 5.15 21.48 1.04
C PRO A 100 5.77 22.66 0.28
N ARG A 101 7.10 22.72 0.19
CA ARG A 101 7.85 23.76 -0.52
C ARG A 101 8.28 23.35 -1.94
N GLN A 102 7.93 22.12 -2.36
CA GLN A 102 8.28 21.59 -3.68
C GLN A 102 7.02 21.50 -4.55
N ARG A 103 7.15 21.77 -5.84
CA ARG A 103 6.06 21.56 -6.80
C ARG A 103 5.76 20.08 -6.96
N LEU A 104 4.49 19.75 -7.14
CA LEU A 104 4.04 18.37 -7.28
C LEU A 104 4.70 17.63 -8.46
N GLY A 105 4.89 18.33 -9.59
CA GLY A 105 5.58 17.76 -10.73
C GLY A 105 7.02 17.31 -10.40
N ASP A 106 7.76 18.14 -9.67
CA ASP A 106 9.13 17.79 -9.26
C ASP A 106 9.14 16.62 -8.29
N SER A 107 8.18 16.57 -7.34
CA SER A 107 8.03 15.46 -6.40
C SER A 107 7.62 14.14 -7.07
N ILE A 108 6.78 14.19 -8.12
CA ILE A 108 6.33 13.00 -8.85
C ILE A 108 7.49 12.38 -9.65
N ILE A 109 8.36 13.21 -10.24
CA ILE A 109 9.49 12.71 -11.06
C ILE A 109 10.75 12.42 -10.25
N GLU A 110 10.79 12.77 -8.98
CA GLU A 110 11.97 12.55 -8.11
C GLU A 110 12.47 11.11 -8.14
N PRO A 111 11.61 10.06 -8.04
CA PRO A 111 12.08 8.68 -8.15
C PRO A 111 12.77 8.38 -9.49
N LEU A 112 12.29 8.97 -10.60
CA LEU A 112 12.90 8.81 -11.93
C LEU A 112 14.29 9.44 -11.99
N LEU A 113 14.45 10.63 -11.42
CA LEU A 113 15.75 11.33 -11.36
C LEU A 113 16.75 10.53 -10.51
N ASN A 114 16.30 9.94 -9.40
CA ASN A 114 17.12 9.13 -8.50
C ASN A 114 17.67 7.84 -9.15
N ILE A 115 17.01 7.34 -10.20
CA ILE A 115 17.50 6.19 -10.99
C ILE A 115 18.32 6.61 -12.22
N GLY A 116 18.59 7.92 -12.38
CA GLY A 116 19.41 8.45 -13.48
C GLY A 116 18.66 8.83 -14.75
N THR A 117 17.32 8.85 -14.74
CA THR A 117 16.54 9.38 -15.88
C THR A 117 16.85 10.87 -16.07
N ASN A 118 17.15 11.31 -17.28
CA ASN A 118 17.40 12.73 -17.53
C ASN A 118 16.13 13.57 -17.33
N LYS A 119 16.31 14.84 -16.97
CA LYS A 119 15.20 15.73 -16.60
C LYS A 119 14.18 15.96 -17.72
N ALA A 120 14.62 16.00 -18.98
CA ALA A 120 13.73 16.20 -20.12
C ALA A 120 12.81 14.98 -20.30
N GLN A 121 13.37 13.79 -20.27
CA GLN A 121 12.63 12.53 -20.35
C GLN A 121 11.70 12.36 -19.15
N ALA A 122 12.14 12.68 -17.91
CA ALA A 122 11.30 12.61 -16.72
C ALA A 122 10.07 13.53 -16.82
N LYS A 123 10.20 14.73 -17.43
CA LYS A 123 9.09 15.64 -17.68
C LYS A 123 8.07 15.10 -18.70
N GLN A 124 8.52 14.40 -19.75
CA GLN A 124 7.60 13.73 -20.68
C GLN A 124 6.81 12.63 -19.97
N ILE A 125 7.51 11.79 -19.20
CA ILE A 125 6.88 10.75 -18.37
C ILE A 125 5.87 11.35 -17.37
N LEU A 126 6.16 12.53 -16.82
CA LEU A 126 5.24 13.22 -15.90
C LEU A 126 3.89 13.52 -16.54
N ASP A 127 3.87 14.04 -17.77
CA ASP A 127 2.63 14.38 -18.44
C ASP A 127 1.78 13.12 -18.73
N ASP A 128 2.43 12.02 -19.12
CA ASP A 128 1.79 10.70 -19.26
C ASP A 128 1.25 10.17 -17.92
N LEU A 129 2.01 10.32 -16.84
CA LEU A 129 1.58 9.90 -15.51
C LEU A 129 0.38 10.68 -15.02
N LEU A 130 0.36 12.02 -15.17
CA LEU A 130 -0.77 12.86 -14.79
C LEU A 130 -2.03 12.47 -15.56
N THR A 131 -1.92 12.23 -16.85
CA THR A 131 -3.02 11.72 -17.69
C THR A 131 -3.50 10.35 -17.20
N LYS A 132 -2.58 9.45 -16.89
CA LYS A 132 -2.88 8.09 -16.41
C LYS A 132 -3.65 8.09 -15.10
N VAL A 133 -3.35 9.01 -14.18
CA VAL A 133 -4.07 9.16 -12.92
C VAL A 133 -5.25 10.14 -13.00
N ALA A 134 -5.67 10.53 -14.20
CA ALA A 134 -6.78 11.45 -14.48
C ALA A 134 -6.63 12.80 -13.74
N LEU A 135 -5.44 13.41 -13.84
CA LEU A 135 -5.16 14.75 -13.34
C LEU A 135 -4.87 15.72 -14.49
N PRO A 136 -5.31 16.97 -14.41
CA PRO A 136 -4.97 18.01 -15.37
C PRO A 136 -3.46 18.33 -15.31
N LEU A 137 -2.86 18.68 -16.46
CA LEU A 137 -1.41 18.91 -16.56
C LEU A 137 -0.92 20.11 -15.73
N GLU A 138 -1.82 21.06 -15.39
CA GLU A 138 -1.48 22.22 -14.55
C GLU A 138 -1.07 21.82 -13.14
N ILE A 139 -1.47 20.64 -12.65
CA ILE A 139 -1.13 20.12 -11.33
C ILE A 139 0.39 20.07 -11.12
N LYS A 140 1.17 19.82 -12.16
CA LYS A 140 2.63 19.78 -12.05
C LYS A 140 3.27 21.07 -11.52
N ASN A 141 2.57 22.20 -11.69
CA ASN A 141 3.06 23.53 -11.27
C ASN A 141 2.55 23.94 -9.87
N LYS A 142 1.61 23.17 -9.29
CA LYS A 142 1.00 23.45 -7.98
C LYS A 142 1.81 22.83 -6.84
N TYR A 143 1.56 23.36 -5.64
CA TYR A 143 2.09 22.83 -4.38
C TYR A 143 1.02 21.96 -3.70
N PRO A 144 1.40 21.05 -2.77
CA PRO A 144 0.46 20.14 -2.10
C PRO A 144 -0.75 20.83 -1.46
N HIS A 145 -0.55 22.01 -0.86
CA HIS A 145 -1.60 22.79 -0.20
C HIS A 145 -2.56 23.51 -1.16
N GLN A 146 -2.32 23.48 -2.48
CA GLN A 146 -3.12 24.15 -3.51
C GLN A 146 -4.10 23.21 -4.23
N ILE A 147 -4.18 21.95 -3.81
CA ILE A 147 -5.01 20.94 -4.45
C ILE A 147 -5.87 20.19 -3.43
N SER A 148 -6.94 19.53 -3.92
CA SER A 148 -7.81 18.71 -3.06
C SER A 148 -7.11 17.46 -2.54
N GLY A 149 -7.64 16.84 -1.48
CA GLY A 149 -7.14 15.58 -0.93
C GLY A 149 -7.11 14.46 -1.98
N GLY A 150 -8.17 14.30 -2.76
CA GLY A 150 -8.24 13.31 -3.83
C GLY A 150 -7.23 13.57 -4.97
N GLN A 151 -6.99 14.84 -5.34
CA GLN A 151 -5.94 15.20 -6.29
C GLN A 151 -4.55 14.89 -5.73
N CYS A 152 -4.32 15.18 -4.44
CA CYS A 152 -3.06 14.84 -3.77
C CYS A 152 -2.83 13.33 -3.72
N GLN A 153 -3.88 12.56 -3.45
CA GLN A 153 -3.83 11.09 -3.46
C GLN A 153 -3.45 10.55 -4.84
N ARG A 154 -4.05 11.09 -5.91
CA ARG A 154 -3.68 10.72 -7.29
C ARG A 154 -2.23 11.09 -7.62
N CYS A 155 -1.72 12.22 -7.11
CA CYS A 155 -0.29 12.58 -7.24
C CYS A 155 0.62 11.58 -6.51
N ALA A 156 0.24 11.12 -5.31
CA ALA A 156 0.99 10.11 -4.56
C ALA A 156 1.03 8.76 -5.31
N ILE A 157 -0.11 8.35 -5.89
CA ILE A 157 -0.18 7.17 -6.74
C ILE A 157 0.69 7.36 -7.98
N ALA A 158 0.63 8.52 -8.67
CA ALA A 158 1.47 8.81 -9.84
C ALA A 158 2.96 8.70 -9.52
N ARG A 159 3.40 9.25 -8.37
CA ARG A 159 4.77 9.14 -7.88
C ARG A 159 5.17 7.67 -7.67
N ALA A 160 4.33 6.90 -6.99
CA ALA A 160 4.60 5.50 -6.70
C ALA A 160 4.73 4.64 -7.97
N ILE A 161 3.87 4.86 -8.98
CA ILE A 161 3.90 4.08 -10.22
C ILE A 161 4.92 4.59 -11.25
N SER A 162 5.56 5.75 -11.02
CA SER A 162 6.51 6.38 -11.98
C SER A 162 7.65 5.46 -12.37
N ILE A 163 8.12 4.65 -11.45
CA ILE A 163 9.21 3.67 -11.63
C ILE A 163 8.73 2.26 -11.98
N LYS A 164 7.43 2.09 -12.26
CA LYS A 164 6.80 0.82 -12.65
C LYS A 164 7.08 -0.31 -11.65
N PRO A 165 6.67 -0.18 -10.38
CA PRO A 165 6.90 -1.20 -9.37
C PRO A 165 6.15 -2.49 -9.67
N GLN A 166 6.54 -3.60 -9.04
CA GLN A 166 5.83 -4.89 -9.12
C GLN A 166 4.80 -5.05 -8.01
N VAL A 167 5.02 -4.39 -6.87
CA VAL A 167 4.13 -4.40 -5.71
C VAL A 167 3.81 -2.96 -5.31
N LEU A 168 2.52 -2.67 -5.13
CA LEU A 168 2.02 -1.43 -4.57
C LEU A 168 1.29 -1.72 -3.27
N ILE A 169 1.77 -1.13 -2.18
CA ILE A 169 1.12 -1.18 -0.87
C ILE A 169 0.33 0.12 -0.69
N CYS A 170 -0.95 0.00 -0.41
CA CYS A 170 -1.89 1.10 -0.21
C CYS A 170 -2.37 1.07 1.24
N ASP A 171 -1.85 1.96 2.10
CA ASP A 171 -2.22 2.00 3.51
C ASP A 171 -3.29 3.06 3.76
N GLU A 172 -4.52 2.61 3.95
CA GLU A 172 -5.74 3.42 4.23
C GLU A 172 -5.91 4.65 3.31
N ILE A 173 -5.51 4.53 2.05
CA ILE A 173 -5.40 5.63 1.09
C ILE A 173 -6.72 6.31 0.72
N THR A 174 -7.85 5.78 1.19
CA THR A 174 -9.20 6.30 0.91
C THR A 174 -9.91 6.82 2.15
N SER A 175 -9.37 6.62 3.36
CA SER A 175 -10.06 6.89 4.63
C SER A 175 -10.45 8.36 4.86
N ALA A 176 -9.69 9.31 4.28
CA ALA A 176 -9.93 10.75 4.42
C ALA A 176 -10.68 11.37 3.22
N LEU A 177 -11.24 10.56 2.32
CA LEU A 177 -11.89 11.00 1.08
C LEU A 177 -13.41 10.78 1.16
N ASP A 178 -14.18 11.61 0.44
CA ASP A 178 -15.61 11.37 0.23
C ASP A 178 -15.86 10.13 -0.63
N THR A 179 -17.05 9.56 -0.54
CA THR A 179 -17.42 8.28 -1.17
C THR A 179 -17.22 8.30 -2.70
N ILE A 180 -17.48 9.43 -3.37
CA ILE A 180 -17.32 9.52 -4.83
C ILE A 180 -15.83 9.44 -5.17
N THR A 181 -15.00 10.23 -4.50
CA THR A 181 -13.55 10.24 -4.68
C THR A 181 -12.92 8.89 -4.31
N GLN A 182 -13.42 8.21 -3.26
CA GLN A 182 -12.98 6.83 -2.92
C GLN A 182 -13.20 5.88 -4.09
N MET A 183 -14.39 5.89 -4.70
CA MET A 183 -14.70 5.05 -5.85
C MET A 183 -13.85 5.37 -7.08
N GLU A 184 -13.54 6.64 -7.31
CA GLU A 184 -12.66 7.05 -8.38
C GLU A 184 -11.22 6.55 -8.19
N ILE A 185 -10.68 6.61 -6.96
CA ILE A 185 -9.36 6.07 -6.61
C ILE A 185 -9.34 4.55 -6.78
N LEU A 186 -10.40 3.87 -6.35
CA LEU A 186 -10.54 2.42 -6.53
C LEU A 186 -10.51 2.01 -8.00
N ASN A 187 -11.31 2.68 -8.85
CA ASN A 187 -11.33 2.42 -10.28
C ASN A 187 -9.97 2.71 -10.94
N LEU A 188 -9.27 3.74 -10.48
CA LEU A 188 -7.90 4.03 -10.90
C LEU A 188 -6.96 2.86 -10.56
N LEU A 189 -7.00 2.35 -9.32
CA LEU A 189 -6.15 1.22 -8.90
C LEU A 189 -6.47 -0.06 -9.70
N LEU A 190 -7.73 -0.35 -9.97
CA LEU A 190 -8.15 -1.48 -10.82
C LEU A 190 -7.55 -1.39 -12.22
N LYS A 191 -7.65 -0.21 -12.84
CA LYS A 191 -7.07 0.08 -14.15
C LYS A 191 -5.55 -0.08 -14.13
N LEU A 192 -4.86 0.55 -13.17
CA LEU A 192 -3.41 0.49 -13.05
C LEU A 192 -2.90 -0.92 -12.80
N ARG A 193 -3.62 -1.72 -12.00
CA ARG A 193 -3.28 -3.12 -11.74
C ARG A 193 -3.25 -3.92 -13.04
N GLN A 194 -4.24 -3.73 -13.92
CA GLN A 194 -4.32 -4.44 -15.21
C GLN A 194 -3.25 -3.95 -16.19
N GLU A 195 -3.08 -2.63 -16.32
CA GLU A 195 -2.15 -2.02 -17.28
C GLU A 195 -0.67 -2.27 -16.95
N LEU A 196 -0.33 -2.34 -15.65
CA LEU A 196 1.05 -2.42 -15.17
C LEU A 196 1.42 -3.79 -14.58
N ASP A 197 0.52 -4.79 -14.62
CA ASP A 197 0.70 -6.12 -14.00
C ASP A 197 1.11 -6.00 -12.51
N LEU A 198 0.45 -5.08 -11.78
CA LEU A 198 0.73 -4.81 -10.37
C LEU A 198 0.17 -5.89 -9.46
N SER A 199 0.96 -6.28 -8.47
CA SER A 199 0.44 -6.93 -7.26
C SER A 199 0.11 -5.85 -6.24
N ILE A 200 -1.07 -5.90 -5.62
CA ILE A 200 -1.53 -4.87 -4.68
C ILE A 200 -1.72 -5.47 -3.30
N ILE A 201 -1.20 -4.81 -2.27
CA ILE A 201 -1.62 -4.98 -0.87
C ILE A 201 -2.45 -3.75 -0.53
N PHE A 202 -3.73 -3.96 -0.22
CA PHE A 202 -4.68 -2.90 0.09
C PHE A 202 -5.11 -2.99 1.55
N ILE A 203 -4.68 -2.05 2.36
CA ILE A 203 -5.05 -1.94 3.76
C ILE A 203 -6.23 -1.00 3.88
N SER A 204 -7.33 -1.49 4.42
CA SER A 204 -8.56 -0.71 4.60
C SER A 204 -9.43 -1.32 5.69
N HIS A 205 -10.28 -0.50 6.29
CA HIS A 205 -11.39 -0.95 7.14
C HIS A 205 -12.72 -1.01 6.37
N ASP A 206 -12.76 -0.57 5.11
CA ASP A 206 -13.95 -0.56 4.26
C ASP A 206 -14.04 -1.84 3.42
N LEU A 207 -14.93 -2.75 3.83
CA LEU A 207 -15.16 -4.03 3.15
C LEU A 207 -15.77 -3.89 1.76
N ALA A 208 -16.54 -2.81 1.50
CA ALA A 208 -17.15 -2.59 0.20
C ALA A 208 -16.08 -2.25 -0.86
N LEU A 209 -15.06 -1.47 -0.48
CA LEU A 209 -13.92 -1.19 -1.35
C LEU A 209 -13.05 -2.43 -1.54
N VAL A 210 -12.82 -3.19 -0.46
CA VAL A 210 -12.05 -4.45 -0.49
C VAL A 210 -12.67 -5.46 -1.43
N GLN A 211 -14.00 -5.67 -1.37
CA GLN A 211 -14.72 -6.59 -2.23
C GLN A 211 -14.55 -6.28 -3.72
N LYS A 212 -14.44 -5.00 -4.07
CA LYS A 212 -14.29 -4.57 -5.47
C LYS A 212 -12.84 -4.68 -5.98
N LEU A 213 -11.84 -4.42 -5.12
CA LEU A 213 -10.44 -4.36 -5.53
C LEU A 213 -9.70 -5.68 -5.34
N CYS A 214 -9.96 -6.40 -4.25
CA CYS A 214 -9.11 -7.49 -3.78
C CYS A 214 -9.75 -8.87 -3.98
N ASN A 215 -8.98 -9.79 -4.56
CA ASN A 215 -9.43 -11.18 -4.74
C ASN A 215 -9.16 -12.04 -3.50
N LYS A 216 -8.25 -11.62 -2.61
CA LYS A 216 -7.91 -12.29 -1.34
C LYS A 216 -8.01 -11.30 -0.19
N ILE A 217 -8.31 -11.83 0.99
CA ILE A 217 -8.44 -11.05 2.21
C ILE A 217 -7.76 -11.74 3.38
N LEU A 218 -7.15 -10.93 4.24
CA LEU A 218 -6.67 -11.29 5.58
C LEU A 218 -7.43 -10.44 6.59
N ILE A 219 -8.08 -11.07 7.54
CA ILE A 219 -8.72 -10.39 8.66
C ILE A 219 -7.74 -10.38 9.83
N MET A 220 -7.39 -9.17 10.29
CA MET A 220 -6.48 -8.95 11.41
C MET A 220 -7.25 -8.52 12.66
N TYR A 221 -6.94 -9.15 13.76
CA TYR A 221 -7.46 -8.81 15.09
C TYR A 221 -6.37 -8.98 16.13
N GLN A 222 -6.15 -7.95 16.97
CA GLN A 222 -5.16 -7.95 18.07
C GLN A 222 -3.77 -8.49 17.65
N GLY A 223 -3.26 -8.01 16.52
CA GLY A 223 -1.94 -8.38 16.01
C GLY A 223 -1.86 -9.73 15.31
N LYS A 224 -2.96 -10.47 15.15
CA LYS A 224 -3.01 -11.78 14.50
C LYS A 224 -3.84 -11.78 13.23
N ILE A 225 -3.54 -12.69 12.31
CA ILE A 225 -4.46 -13.05 11.22
C ILE A 225 -5.38 -14.14 11.74
N ILE A 226 -6.66 -13.82 11.92
CA ILE A 226 -7.65 -14.77 12.46
C ILE A 226 -8.40 -15.50 11.34
N GLU A 227 -8.56 -14.86 10.18
CA GLU A 227 -9.24 -15.48 9.04
C GLU A 227 -8.59 -15.04 7.74
N ARG A 228 -8.55 -15.93 6.74
CA ARG A 228 -7.96 -15.66 5.42
C ARG A 228 -8.58 -16.52 4.33
N GLY A 229 -8.71 -15.97 3.12
CA GLY A 229 -9.27 -16.72 1.99
C GLY A 229 -9.54 -15.85 0.76
N LEU A 230 -10.40 -16.36 -0.12
CA LEU A 230 -10.96 -15.55 -1.18
C LEU A 230 -11.92 -14.52 -0.58
N THR A 231 -11.84 -13.27 -1.04
CA THR A 231 -12.68 -12.19 -0.51
C THR A 231 -14.17 -12.53 -0.61
N SER A 232 -14.60 -13.10 -1.74
CA SER A 232 -15.98 -13.49 -1.96
C SER A 232 -16.49 -14.60 -1.03
N GLU A 233 -15.59 -15.51 -0.60
CA GLU A 233 -15.94 -16.60 0.31
C GLU A 233 -16.03 -16.11 1.75
N ILE A 234 -15.02 -15.37 2.22
CA ILE A 234 -14.97 -14.85 3.58
C ILE A 234 -16.14 -13.89 3.84
N LEU A 235 -16.44 -12.98 2.90
CA LEU A 235 -17.54 -12.04 3.08
C LEU A 235 -18.93 -12.71 3.01
N LYS A 236 -19.05 -13.84 2.32
CA LYS A 236 -20.32 -14.59 2.22
C LYS A 236 -20.54 -15.55 3.39
N ASN A 237 -19.48 -16.17 3.90
CA ASN A 237 -19.57 -17.22 4.92
C ASN A 237 -18.41 -17.11 5.92
N PRO A 238 -18.35 -16.04 6.73
CA PRO A 238 -17.31 -15.84 7.73
C PRO A 238 -17.38 -16.92 8.81
N GLN A 239 -16.23 -17.45 9.22
CA GLN A 239 -16.14 -18.46 10.27
C GLN A 239 -15.92 -17.84 11.64
N GLU A 240 -15.06 -16.84 11.73
CA GLU A 240 -14.71 -16.17 12.98
C GLU A 240 -15.77 -15.16 13.42
N GLU A 241 -16.05 -15.13 14.74
CA GLU A 241 -17.06 -14.23 15.32
C GLU A 241 -16.75 -12.76 15.04
N TYR A 242 -15.50 -12.35 15.22
CA TYR A 242 -15.05 -10.99 14.89
C TYR A 242 -15.27 -10.64 13.42
N THR A 243 -15.05 -11.58 12.49
CA THR A 243 -15.31 -11.33 11.06
C THR A 243 -16.80 -11.09 10.79
N LYS A 244 -17.69 -11.82 11.48
CA LYS A 244 -19.14 -11.62 11.40
C LYS A 244 -19.56 -10.25 11.91
N GLU A 245 -19.02 -9.85 13.08
CA GLU A 245 -19.24 -8.52 13.64
C GLU A 245 -18.78 -7.42 12.69
N LEU A 246 -17.57 -7.55 12.15
CA LEU A 246 -16.97 -6.58 11.21
C LEU A 246 -17.84 -6.41 9.95
N ILE A 247 -18.36 -7.50 9.38
CA ILE A 247 -19.25 -7.46 8.21
C ILE A 247 -20.58 -6.78 8.57
N ASN A 248 -21.17 -7.09 9.72
CA ASN A 248 -22.44 -6.50 10.15
C ASN A 248 -22.36 -4.99 10.40
N ILE A 249 -21.22 -4.48 10.86
CA ILE A 249 -21.00 -3.04 11.08
C ILE A 249 -20.85 -2.29 9.74
N CYS A 250 -20.34 -2.96 8.72
CA CYS A 250 -20.06 -2.36 7.40
C CYS A 250 -21.20 -2.59 6.37
N SER A 251 -22.25 -3.32 6.73
CA SER A 251 -23.45 -3.60 5.89
C SER A 251 -24.54 -2.58 6.16
#